data_99b326851a1359c6b142334f6cba81d4
#
_entry.id   99b326851a1359c6b142334f6cba81d4
#
_cell.length_a   1.000
_cell.length_b   1.000
_cell.length_c   1.000
_cell.angle_alpha   90.00
_cell.angle_beta   90.00
_cell.angle_gamma   90.00
#
_symmetry.space_group_name_H-M   'P 1'
#
loop_
_entity.id
_entity.type
_entity.pdbx_description
1 polymer ?
#
loop_
_entity_poly.entity_id
_entity_poly.type
_entity_poly.pdbx_seq_one_letter_code
_entity_poly.pdbx_strand_id
1 'polypeptide(L)'
;MVYSIEPSLDFAKSASQKFINQDNIEILSGLSEVELPKLLRSLSVTEQADISFWLDGHFSGENTFQGPTDTPIRQELTTIGEHLSDFSRVSVLIDDVRCFNPSVSAYSNYPDVSFLVEWAKSHKLFWTIEHDIFIATNRLESR
;
A
#
# COMPACT_ATOMS: atom_id res chain seq x y z
N MET A 1 5.68 6.49 13.81
CA MET A 1 6.04 7.26 12.60
C MET A 1 5.03 6.90 11.51
N VAL A 2 4.56 7.87 10.74
CA VAL A 2 3.67 7.70 9.58
C VAL A 2 4.40 8.21 8.34
N TYR A 3 4.41 7.43 7.28
CA TYR A 3 4.92 7.82 5.97
C TYR A 3 3.77 7.83 4.99
N SER A 4 3.64 8.90 4.20
CA SER A 4 2.66 8.98 3.11
C SER A 4 3.40 9.25 1.82
N ILE A 5 3.15 8.43 0.80
CA ILE A 5 3.75 8.59 -0.53
C ILE A 5 2.67 9.19 -1.43
N GLU A 6 2.99 10.32 -2.07
CA GLU A 6 2.06 11.08 -2.89
C GLU A 6 2.73 11.47 -4.22
N PRO A 7 2.24 10.98 -5.37
CA PRO A 7 2.82 11.27 -6.67
C PRO A 7 2.51 12.69 -7.19
N SER A 8 1.42 13.31 -6.77
CA SER A 8 1.09 14.69 -7.14
C SER A 8 1.93 15.68 -6.33
N LEU A 9 2.76 16.47 -7.01
CA LEU A 9 3.59 17.52 -6.36
C LEU A 9 2.76 18.53 -5.56
N ASP A 10 1.58 18.87 -6.05
CA ASP A 10 0.72 19.88 -5.39
C ASP A 10 0.07 19.28 -4.13
N PHE A 11 -0.38 18.02 -4.19
CA PHE A 11 -0.92 17.34 -3.01
C PHE A 11 0.18 17.04 -1.99
N ALA A 12 1.36 16.60 -2.42
CA ALA A 12 2.51 16.39 -1.54
C ALA A 12 2.90 17.68 -0.80
N LYS A 13 2.98 18.82 -1.50
CA LYS A 13 3.24 20.13 -0.89
C LYS A 13 2.16 20.53 0.11
N SER A 14 0.89 20.40 -0.27
CA SER A 14 -0.25 20.69 0.61
C SER A 14 -0.21 19.85 1.87
N ALA A 15 0.02 18.53 1.73
CA ALA A 15 0.13 17.62 2.87
C ALA A 15 1.33 17.99 3.76
N SER A 16 2.51 18.25 3.17
CA SER A 16 3.70 18.67 3.92
C SER A 16 3.47 19.95 4.72
N GLN A 17 2.77 20.92 4.13
CA GLN A 17 2.41 22.16 4.84
C GLN A 17 1.42 21.89 5.98
N LYS A 18 0.41 21.06 5.74
CA LYS A 18 -0.61 20.70 6.73
C LYS A 18 -0.01 20.03 7.96
N PHE A 19 0.97 19.17 7.76
CA PHE A 19 1.59 18.37 8.82
C PHE A 19 2.97 18.87 9.27
N ILE A 20 3.34 20.12 8.92
CA ILE A 20 4.68 20.69 9.17
C ILE A 20 5.11 20.67 10.65
N ASN A 21 4.17 20.68 11.58
CA ASN A 21 4.43 20.65 13.03
C ASN A 21 4.25 19.25 13.64
N GLN A 22 4.18 18.19 12.81
CA GLN A 22 3.97 16.81 13.23
C GLN A 22 5.26 16.01 12.96
N ASP A 23 6.13 15.91 13.95
CA ASP A 23 7.44 15.24 13.83
C ASP A 23 7.33 13.72 13.55
N ASN A 24 6.13 13.17 13.71
CA ASN A 24 5.84 11.75 13.45
C ASN A 24 5.20 11.49 12.08
N ILE A 25 5.11 12.49 11.20
CA ILE A 25 4.56 12.35 9.84
C ILE A 25 5.58 12.84 8.81
N GLU A 26 5.85 12.00 7.82
CA GLU A 26 6.72 12.32 6.69
C GLU A 26 5.97 12.11 5.37
N ILE A 27 5.99 13.13 4.50
CA ILE A 27 5.38 13.07 3.17
C ILE A 27 6.49 12.89 2.14
N LEU A 28 6.46 11.76 1.46
CA LEU A 28 7.37 11.43 0.36
C LEU A 28 6.72 11.75 -0.97
N SER A 29 7.34 12.65 -1.75
CA SER A 29 6.83 13.02 -3.07
C SER A 29 7.40 12.09 -4.13
N GLY A 30 6.56 11.31 -4.78
CA GLY A 30 6.95 10.37 -5.83
C GLY A 30 5.96 9.23 -6.02
N LEU A 31 6.27 8.35 -6.96
CA LEU A 31 5.50 7.13 -7.21
C LEU A 31 5.77 6.11 -6.12
N SER A 32 4.73 5.41 -5.66
CA SER A 32 4.87 4.39 -4.61
C SER A 32 5.80 3.25 -5.03
N GLU A 33 5.76 2.82 -6.29
CA GLU A 33 6.66 1.80 -6.82
C GLU A 33 8.14 2.20 -6.82
N VAL A 34 8.44 3.49 -6.66
CA VAL A 34 9.80 4.03 -6.58
C VAL A 34 10.21 4.34 -5.14
N GLU A 35 9.33 4.98 -4.38
CA GLU A 35 9.66 5.46 -3.02
C GLU A 35 9.51 4.38 -1.95
N LEU A 36 8.53 3.47 -2.09
CA LEU A 36 8.31 2.38 -1.12
C LEU A 36 9.54 1.46 -0.96
N PRO A 37 10.21 0.99 -2.04
CA PRO A 37 11.42 0.19 -1.89
C PRO A 37 12.56 0.92 -1.16
N LYS A 38 12.71 2.22 -1.35
CA LYS A 38 13.73 3.03 -0.67
C LYS A 38 13.40 3.16 0.81
N LEU A 39 12.14 3.46 1.12
CA LEU A 39 11.64 3.58 2.48
C LEU A 39 11.84 2.27 3.26
N LEU A 40 11.37 1.14 2.73
CA LEU A 40 11.48 -0.14 3.43
C LEU A 40 12.92 -0.54 3.69
N ARG A 41 13.84 -0.34 2.73
CA ARG A 41 15.27 -0.54 2.98
C ARG A 41 15.83 0.32 4.09
N SER A 42 15.35 1.55 4.25
CA SER A 42 15.81 2.43 5.35
C SER A 42 15.26 2.01 6.70
N LEU A 43 14.06 1.42 6.75
CA LEU A 43 13.41 0.95 7.97
C LEU A 43 13.92 -0.42 8.44
N SER A 44 14.30 -1.30 7.54
CA SER A 44 14.75 -2.67 7.84
C SER A 44 16.07 -2.73 8.63
N VAL A 45 16.79 -1.63 8.73
CA VAL A 45 18.05 -1.54 9.49
C VAL A 45 17.81 -1.33 10.99
N THR A 46 16.62 -0.96 11.38
CA THR A 46 16.27 -0.70 12.79
C THR A 46 15.31 -1.78 13.29
N GLU A 47 15.55 -2.29 14.47
CA GLU A 47 14.80 -3.33 15.23
C GLU A 47 13.44 -3.76 14.68
N GLN A 48 13.13 -5.07 14.78
CA GLN A 48 11.85 -5.69 14.39
C GLN A 48 10.65 -4.91 14.94
N ALA A 49 10.18 -3.94 14.17
CA ALA A 49 9.02 -3.10 14.51
C ALA A 49 7.74 -3.68 13.92
N ASP A 50 6.62 -3.23 14.42
CA ASP A 50 5.31 -3.46 13.79
C ASP A 50 5.11 -2.45 12.66
N ILE A 51 4.58 -2.90 11.53
CA ILE A 51 4.29 -2.04 10.37
C ILE A 51 2.88 -2.32 9.85
N SER A 52 2.21 -1.25 9.42
CA SER A 52 0.92 -1.33 8.72
C SER A 52 1.00 -0.55 7.42
N PHE A 53 0.53 -1.15 6.34
CA PHE A 53 0.41 -0.54 5.03
C PHE A 53 -1.06 -0.25 4.73
N TRP A 54 -1.36 0.94 4.23
CA TRP A 54 -2.64 1.30 3.63
C TRP A 54 -2.38 1.59 2.16
N LEU A 55 -2.87 0.72 1.28
CA LEU A 55 -2.69 0.81 -0.16
C LEU A 55 -4.01 1.28 -0.80
N ASP A 56 -4.01 2.51 -1.26
CA ASP A 56 -5.14 3.19 -1.90
C ASP A 56 -4.66 3.95 -3.17
N GLY A 57 -3.58 3.46 -3.76
CA GLY A 57 -2.98 4.04 -4.96
C GLY A 57 -3.72 3.64 -6.22
N HIS A 58 -4.76 4.38 -6.60
CA HIS A 58 -5.45 4.15 -7.87
C HIS A 58 -5.81 5.47 -8.58
N PHE A 59 -5.92 5.40 -9.91
CA PHE A 59 -6.42 6.52 -10.70
C PHE A 59 -7.94 6.60 -10.56
N SER A 60 -8.44 7.69 -9.99
CA SER A 60 -9.89 7.93 -9.77
C SER A 60 -10.48 9.07 -10.62
N GLY A 61 -9.80 9.51 -11.68
CA GLY A 61 -10.34 10.50 -12.64
C GLY A 61 -9.55 11.81 -12.73
N GLU A 62 -10.13 12.83 -13.33
CA GLU A 62 -9.46 14.05 -13.83
C GLU A 62 -8.57 14.83 -12.84
N ASN A 63 -8.75 14.63 -11.54
CA ASN A 63 -7.98 15.35 -10.50
C ASN A 63 -6.95 14.46 -9.79
N THR A 64 -6.75 13.22 -10.23
CA THR A 64 -5.77 12.30 -9.64
C THR A 64 -4.60 12.05 -10.61
N PHE A 65 -3.43 11.75 -10.03
CA PHE A 65 -2.27 11.41 -10.85
C PHE A 65 -2.50 10.08 -11.55
N GLN A 66 -2.33 10.06 -12.90
CA GLN A 66 -2.33 8.83 -13.68
C GLN A 66 -0.88 8.38 -13.90
N GLY A 67 -0.51 7.28 -13.27
CA GLY A 67 0.77 6.61 -13.49
C GLY A 67 0.83 5.83 -14.81
N PRO A 68 1.89 5.04 -15.02
CA PRO A 68 2.01 4.13 -16.17
C PRO A 68 0.92 3.03 -16.20
N THR A 69 0.34 2.74 -15.06
CA THR A 69 -0.76 1.78 -14.84
C THR A 69 -1.84 2.44 -13.98
N ASP A 70 -3.08 1.94 -14.05
CA ASP A 70 -4.20 2.47 -13.26
C ASP A 70 -4.03 2.17 -11.76
N THR A 71 -3.18 1.22 -11.40
CA THR A 71 -2.83 0.90 -10.02
C THR A 71 -1.41 0.34 -9.91
N PRO A 72 -0.60 0.77 -8.93
CA PRO A 72 0.74 0.25 -8.66
C PRO A 72 0.74 -1.05 -7.84
N ILE A 73 -0.42 -1.61 -7.51
CA ILE A 73 -0.61 -2.68 -6.53
C ILE A 73 0.33 -3.89 -6.71
N ARG A 74 0.64 -4.27 -7.97
CA ARG A 74 1.52 -5.42 -8.22
C ARG A 74 2.94 -5.16 -7.74
N GLN A 75 3.46 -3.97 -8.02
CA GLN A 75 4.80 -3.55 -7.63
C GLN A 75 4.87 -3.33 -6.11
N GLU A 76 3.86 -2.70 -5.54
CA GLU A 76 3.76 -2.48 -4.09
C GLU A 76 3.77 -3.81 -3.33
N LEU A 77 2.92 -4.75 -3.71
CA LEU A 77 2.84 -6.06 -3.06
C LEU A 77 4.11 -6.91 -3.27
N THR A 78 4.77 -6.79 -4.42
CA THR A 78 6.08 -7.42 -4.62
C THR A 78 7.10 -6.87 -3.63
N THR A 79 7.21 -5.55 -3.54
CA THR A 79 8.14 -4.88 -2.61
C THR A 79 7.83 -5.23 -1.15
N ILE A 80 6.56 -5.17 -0.75
CA ILE A 80 6.15 -5.53 0.62
C ILE A 80 6.50 -7.00 0.91
N GLY A 81 6.23 -7.91 -0.04
CA GLY A 81 6.52 -9.33 0.09
C GLY A 81 8.01 -9.62 0.36
N GLU A 82 8.91 -8.88 -0.29
CA GLU A 82 10.36 -9.00 -0.11
C GLU A 82 10.84 -8.55 1.28
N HIS A 83 10.07 -7.69 1.97
CA HIS A 83 10.43 -7.09 3.25
C HIS A 83 9.60 -7.60 4.45
N LEU A 84 8.69 -8.57 4.27
CA LEU A 84 7.84 -9.06 5.37
C LEU A 84 8.63 -9.58 6.57
N SER A 85 9.78 -10.23 6.32
CA SER A 85 10.64 -10.80 7.37
C SER A 85 11.39 -9.74 8.19
N ASP A 86 11.43 -8.50 7.74
CA ASP A 86 12.13 -7.41 8.41
C ASP A 86 11.33 -6.87 9.60
N PHE A 87 10.05 -7.26 9.72
CA PHE A 87 9.12 -6.75 10.71
C PHE A 87 8.52 -7.86 11.56
N SER A 88 8.26 -7.57 12.84
CA SER A 88 7.66 -8.51 13.80
C SER A 88 6.18 -8.73 13.51
N ARG A 89 5.46 -7.67 13.24
CA ARG A 89 4.04 -7.69 12.90
C ARG A 89 3.79 -6.87 11.64
N VAL A 90 3.09 -7.48 10.69
CA VAL A 90 2.73 -6.82 9.44
C VAL A 90 1.23 -6.89 9.24
N SER A 91 0.65 -5.74 8.86
CA SER A 91 -0.73 -5.65 8.37
C SER A 91 -0.74 -4.89 7.05
N VAL A 92 -1.39 -5.46 6.04
CA VAL A 92 -1.56 -4.84 4.71
C VAL A 92 -3.05 -4.68 4.47
N LEU A 93 -3.49 -3.46 4.29
CA LEU A 93 -4.86 -3.08 3.99
C LEU A 93 -4.89 -2.51 2.57
N ILE A 94 -5.74 -3.06 1.72
CA ILE A 94 -5.90 -2.65 0.32
C ILE A 94 -7.34 -2.20 0.14
N ASP A 95 -7.52 -0.93 -0.19
CA ASP A 95 -8.83 -0.34 -0.37
C ASP A 95 -9.43 -0.67 -1.74
N ASP A 96 -10.72 -0.44 -1.86
CA ASP A 96 -11.48 -0.58 -3.12
C ASP A 96 -11.39 -1.98 -3.75
N VAL A 97 -11.59 -3.05 -2.96
CA VAL A 97 -11.57 -4.45 -3.46
C VAL A 97 -12.51 -4.65 -4.65
N ARG A 98 -13.60 -3.90 -4.73
CA ARG A 98 -14.53 -3.92 -5.88
C ARG A 98 -13.85 -3.63 -7.23
N CYS A 99 -12.71 -2.91 -7.22
CA CYS A 99 -11.93 -2.61 -8.42
C CYS A 99 -11.14 -3.81 -8.94
N PHE A 100 -10.90 -4.83 -8.11
CA PHE A 100 -10.18 -6.05 -8.48
C PHE A 100 -11.07 -7.04 -9.24
N ASN A 101 -11.74 -6.53 -10.27
CA ASN A 101 -12.61 -7.29 -11.16
C ASN A 101 -12.40 -6.85 -12.63
N PRO A 102 -11.43 -7.46 -13.34
CA PRO A 102 -11.11 -7.07 -14.72
C PRO A 102 -12.23 -7.34 -15.73
N SER A 103 -13.31 -8.03 -15.34
CA SER A 103 -14.51 -8.17 -16.18
C SER A 103 -15.31 -6.87 -16.30
N VAL A 104 -15.08 -5.92 -15.40
CA VAL A 104 -15.65 -4.57 -15.48
C VAL A 104 -14.70 -3.70 -16.30
N SER A 105 -15.19 -3.10 -17.39
CA SER A 105 -14.34 -2.33 -18.33
C SER A 105 -13.56 -1.21 -17.66
N ALA A 106 -14.12 -0.55 -16.64
CA ALA A 106 -13.46 0.50 -15.87
C ALA A 106 -12.25 -0.01 -15.05
N TYR A 107 -12.17 -1.32 -14.79
CA TYR A 107 -11.12 -1.93 -13.98
C TYR A 107 -10.32 -2.99 -14.74
N SER A 108 -10.36 -2.95 -16.08
CA SER A 108 -9.73 -3.96 -16.93
C SER A 108 -8.20 -4.09 -16.73
N ASN A 109 -7.56 -3.05 -16.22
CA ASN A 109 -6.11 -3.03 -15.92
C ASN A 109 -5.78 -3.49 -14.48
N TYR A 110 -6.80 -3.70 -13.64
CA TYR A 110 -6.60 -4.27 -12.30
C TYR A 110 -6.36 -5.78 -12.38
N PRO A 111 -5.57 -6.35 -11.46
CA PRO A 111 -5.58 -7.79 -11.30
C PRO A 111 -6.94 -8.25 -10.76
N ASP A 112 -7.26 -9.52 -10.99
CA ASP A 112 -8.39 -10.16 -10.31
C ASP A 112 -8.13 -10.27 -8.79
N VAL A 113 -9.20 -10.30 -8.00
CA VAL A 113 -9.09 -10.44 -6.54
C VAL A 113 -8.33 -11.70 -6.10
N SER A 114 -8.34 -12.76 -6.92
CA SER A 114 -7.54 -13.96 -6.69
C SER A 114 -6.04 -13.66 -6.57
N PHE A 115 -5.54 -12.64 -7.28
CA PHE A 115 -4.14 -12.20 -7.16
C PHE A 115 -3.79 -11.80 -5.72
N LEU A 116 -4.67 -11.04 -5.04
CA LEU A 116 -4.48 -10.63 -3.64
C LEU A 116 -4.48 -11.84 -2.71
N VAL A 117 -5.43 -12.76 -2.93
CA VAL A 117 -5.56 -14.00 -2.15
C VAL A 117 -4.33 -14.89 -2.31
N GLU A 118 -3.86 -15.09 -3.54
CA GLU A 118 -2.68 -15.88 -3.85
C GLU A 118 -1.41 -15.26 -3.26
N TRP A 119 -1.27 -13.94 -3.35
CA TRP A 119 -0.17 -13.22 -2.71
C TRP A 119 -0.16 -13.44 -1.20
N ALA A 120 -1.29 -13.27 -0.52
CA ALA A 120 -1.38 -13.48 0.92
C ALA A 120 -1.05 -14.93 1.31
N LYS A 121 -1.57 -15.92 0.56
CA LYS A 121 -1.28 -17.34 0.78
C LYS A 121 0.19 -17.69 0.57
N SER A 122 0.82 -17.17 -0.49
CA SER A 122 2.23 -17.44 -0.79
C SER A 122 3.16 -16.94 0.31
N HIS A 123 2.77 -15.86 1.00
CA HIS A 123 3.49 -15.28 2.12
C HIS A 123 3.01 -15.78 3.50
N LYS A 124 2.09 -16.76 3.52
CA LYS A 124 1.54 -17.37 4.76
C LYS A 124 0.84 -16.35 5.67
N LEU A 125 0.20 -15.36 5.06
CA LEU A 125 -0.60 -14.37 5.77
C LEU A 125 -2.04 -14.87 5.97
N PHE A 126 -2.64 -14.52 7.09
CA PHE A 126 -4.09 -14.59 7.28
C PHE A 126 -4.73 -13.45 6.51
N TRP A 127 -5.88 -13.70 5.88
CA TRP A 127 -6.56 -12.66 5.13
C TRP A 127 -8.08 -12.71 5.32
N THR A 128 -8.71 -11.55 5.17
CA THR A 128 -10.15 -11.36 5.14
C THR A 128 -10.51 -10.19 4.22
N ILE A 129 -11.78 -10.06 3.86
CA ILE A 129 -12.32 -8.88 3.18
C ILE A 129 -13.45 -8.35 4.04
N GLU A 130 -13.33 -7.09 4.45
CA GLU A 130 -14.32 -6.38 5.26
C GLU A 130 -14.47 -4.96 4.75
N HIS A 131 -15.71 -4.50 4.59
CA HIS A 131 -16.02 -3.12 4.17
C HIS A 131 -15.31 -2.65 2.89
N ASP A 132 -15.20 -3.54 1.90
CA ASP A 132 -14.50 -3.27 0.63
C ASP A 132 -12.97 -3.14 0.76
N ILE A 133 -12.41 -3.61 1.90
CA ILE A 133 -10.97 -3.60 2.18
C ILE A 133 -10.48 -5.04 2.25
N PHE A 134 -9.42 -5.36 1.49
CA PHE A 134 -8.66 -6.60 1.67
C PHE A 134 -7.64 -6.41 2.78
N ILE A 135 -7.69 -7.26 3.79
CA ILE A 135 -6.81 -7.20 4.96
C ILE A 135 -5.97 -8.45 4.99
N ALA A 136 -4.64 -8.32 5.02
CA ALA A 136 -3.71 -9.42 5.20
C ALA A 136 -2.75 -9.14 6.35
N THR A 137 -2.50 -10.16 7.23
CA THR A 137 -1.63 -10.00 8.39
C THR A 137 -0.90 -11.29 8.72
N ASN A 138 0.31 -11.18 9.30
CA ASN A 138 1.06 -12.35 9.77
C ASN A 138 0.67 -12.80 11.19
N ARG A 139 -0.26 -12.10 11.84
CA ARG A 139 -0.72 -12.44 13.20
C ARG A 139 -2.22 -12.22 13.34
N LEU A 140 -2.92 -13.27 13.79
CA LEU A 140 -4.31 -13.12 14.24
C LEU A 140 -4.30 -12.47 15.62
N GLU A 141 -5.06 -11.39 15.79
CA GLU A 141 -5.40 -10.92 17.13
C GLU A 141 -6.35 -11.95 17.76
N SER A 142 -6.00 -12.41 18.94
CA SER A 142 -6.95 -13.19 19.76
C SER A 142 -8.11 -12.28 20.12
N ARG A 143 -9.29 -12.57 19.57
CA ARG A 143 -10.56 -11.93 19.96
C ARG A 143 -10.88 -12.27 21.42
#